data_790cc42170e02618f4a13f01e2da360a
#
_entry.id   790cc42170e02618f4a13f01e2da360a
#
_cell.length_a   1.000
_cell.length_b   1.000
_cell.length_c   1.000
_cell.angle_alpha   90.00
_cell.angle_beta   90.00
_cell.angle_gamma   90.00
#
_symmetry.space_group_name_H-M   'P 1'
#
loop_
_entity.id
_entity.type
_entity.pdbx_description
1 polymer ?
#
loop_
_entity_poly.entity_id
_entity_poly.type
_entity_poly.pdbx_seq_one_letter_code
_entity_poly.pdbx_strand_id
1 'polypeptide(L)'
;TNKGDLVDKTTVKGCAFQEPMLEFPGACAGCGETQSVRILTQLFGKRLMVANAMGCSRVWGGTFASNPYTINARGQGPAWGSSLFEDNAEFGFGMMTSTLIKRRNLATRVQRILKDDSIPKSKELCAALQTWLENPRDADKCEACYDNCVSLLATEKKNHKELELLEEVIDVMPKLTQWVVGGD
;
A
#
# COMPACT_ATOMS: atom_id res chain seq x y z
N THR A 1 5.72 21.57 -4.30
CA THR A 1 6.58 21.15 -3.17
C THR A 1 5.68 20.61 -2.08
N ASN A 2 5.85 19.35 -1.72
CA ASN A 2 5.08 18.74 -0.61
C ASN A 2 5.49 19.44 0.71
N LYS A 3 4.52 19.90 1.48
CA LYS A 3 4.70 20.51 2.81
C LYS A 3 4.03 19.70 3.92
N GLY A 4 3.66 18.45 3.61
CA GLY A 4 2.99 17.56 4.54
C GLY A 4 3.75 17.30 5.83
N ASP A 5 5.08 17.32 5.77
CA ASP A 5 5.95 17.09 6.93
C ASP A 5 5.96 18.23 7.96
N LEU A 6 5.44 19.39 7.59
CA LEU A 6 5.41 20.58 8.46
C LEU A 6 4.21 20.60 9.43
N VAL A 7 3.24 19.73 9.25
CA VAL A 7 1.99 19.70 10.01
C VAL A 7 1.57 18.26 10.32
N ASP A 8 0.90 18.11 11.46
CA ASP A 8 0.38 16.77 11.84
C ASP A 8 -0.73 16.33 10.86
N LYS A 9 -0.46 15.29 10.10
CA LYS A 9 -1.36 14.69 9.10
C LYS A 9 -2.68 14.18 9.67
N THR A 10 -2.78 13.98 10.99
CA THR A 10 -4.00 13.50 11.65
C THR A 10 -5.02 14.60 11.90
N THR A 11 -4.64 15.83 11.69
CA THR A 11 -5.56 16.98 11.75
C THR A 11 -6.18 17.25 10.38
N VAL A 12 -7.38 17.85 10.35
CA VAL A 12 -8.06 18.24 9.10
C VAL A 12 -7.18 19.16 8.24
N LYS A 13 -6.54 20.15 8.87
CA LYS A 13 -5.61 21.05 8.20
C LYS A 13 -4.38 20.33 7.68
N GLY A 14 -3.78 19.47 8.51
CA GLY A 14 -2.57 18.74 8.14
C GLY A 14 -2.80 17.72 7.05
N CYS A 15 -3.96 17.06 7.03
CA CYS A 15 -4.34 16.17 5.94
C CYS A 15 -4.40 16.92 4.60
N ALA A 16 -4.94 18.14 4.57
CA ALA A 16 -5.04 18.94 3.35
C ALA A 16 -3.67 19.34 2.76
N PHE A 17 -2.59 19.32 3.55
CA PHE A 17 -1.22 19.58 3.09
C PHE A 17 -0.50 18.34 2.56
N GLN A 18 -1.07 17.13 2.74
CA GLN A 18 -0.50 15.92 2.17
C GLN A 18 -0.69 15.90 0.66
N GLU A 19 0.22 15.24 -0.04
CA GLU A 19 0.15 15.06 -1.49
C GLU A 19 -1.08 14.21 -1.86
N PRO A 20 -2.04 14.76 -2.64
CA PRO A 20 -3.17 13.98 -3.09
C PRO A 20 -2.77 13.02 -4.21
N MET A 21 -3.20 11.76 -4.12
CA MET A 21 -3.07 10.80 -5.23
C MET A 21 -4.39 10.65 -5.99
N LEU A 22 -5.23 11.67 -5.95
CA LEU A 22 -6.37 11.95 -6.81
C LEU A 22 -6.18 13.38 -7.34
N GLU A 23 -5.78 13.51 -8.60
CA GLU A 23 -5.31 14.78 -9.17
C GLU A 23 -6.46 15.75 -9.48
N PHE A 24 -7.57 15.22 -9.97
CA PHE A 24 -8.73 16.01 -10.38
C PHE A 24 -10.05 15.29 -10.07
N PRO A 25 -11.15 16.01 -9.85
CA PRO A 25 -12.47 15.44 -9.71
C PRO A 25 -13.03 15.09 -11.10
N GLY A 26 -13.04 13.81 -11.48
CA GLY A 26 -13.61 13.34 -12.74
C GLY A 26 -15.14 13.24 -12.76
N ALA A 27 -15.84 13.83 -11.78
CA ALA A 27 -17.28 13.75 -11.57
C ALA A 27 -17.99 15.08 -11.89
N CYS A 28 -19.30 15.11 -11.63
CA CYS A 28 -20.13 16.31 -11.82
C CYS A 28 -19.65 17.49 -10.99
N ALA A 29 -19.91 18.70 -11.45
CA ALA A 29 -19.62 19.92 -10.69
C ALA A 29 -20.33 19.89 -9.33
N GLY A 30 -19.55 20.14 -8.25
CA GLY A 30 -20.07 20.12 -6.88
C GLY A 30 -20.26 18.72 -6.26
N CYS A 31 -19.79 17.65 -6.91
CA CYS A 31 -19.82 16.30 -6.35
C CYS A 31 -19.00 16.20 -5.06
N GLY A 32 -19.64 15.77 -3.96
CA GLY A 32 -18.98 15.59 -2.66
C GLY A 32 -18.17 14.31 -2.54
N GLU A 33 -18.42 13.31 -3.38
CA GLU A 33 -17.76 12.01 -3.33
C GLU A 33 -16.26 12.12 -3.61
N THR A 34 -15.87 12.84 -4.67
CA THR A 34 -14.47 13.01 -5.06
C THR A 34 -13.61 13.66 -3.99
N GLN A 35 -14.18 14.57 -3.18
CA GLN A 35 -13.49 15.20 -2.06
C GLN A 35 -13.15 14.18 -0.97
N SER A 36 -14.08 13.30 -0.65
CA SER A 36 -13.88 12.23 0.34
C SER A 36 -12.80 11.26 -0.11
N VAL A 37 -12.83 10.84 -1.37
CA VAL A 37 -11.80 9.94 -1.93
C VAL A 37 -10.44 10.64 -2.00
N ARG A 38 -10.39 11.93 -2.33
CA ARG A 38 -9.15 12.69 -2.28
C ARG A 38 -8.53 12.68 -0.89
N ILE A 39 -9.33 12.90 0.16
CA ILE A 39 -8.86 12.83 1.55
C ILE A 39 -8.29 11.44 1.86
N LEU A 40 -8.95 10.36 1.43
CA LEU A 40 -8.43 9.01 1.59
C LEU A 40 -7.06 8.85 0.94
N THR A 41 -6.87 9.39 -0.26
CA THR A 41 -5.56 9.33 -0.93
C THR A 41 -4.49 10.16 -0.21
N GLN A 42 -4.85 11.27 0.43
CA GLN A 42 -3.94 12.09 1.23
C GLN A 42 -3.56 11.42 2.56
N LEU A 43 -4.49 10.69 3.19
CA LEU A 43 -4.24 9.99 4.45
C LEU A 43 -3.43 8.71 4.27
N PHE A 44 -3.76 7.93 3.25
CA PHE A 44 -3.22 6.57 3.07
C PHE A 44 -2.27 6.45 1.88
N GLY A 45 -2.42 7.30 0.87
CA GLY A 45 -1.52 7.42 -0.27
C GLY A 45 -1.22 6.08 -0.93
N LYS A 46 0.05 5.76 -1.06
CA LYS A 46 0.56 4.53 -1.66
C LYS A 46 0.15 3.23 -0.93
N ARG A 47 -0.35 3.34 0.29
CA ARG A 47 -0.83 2.19 1.08
C ARG A 47 -2.34 1.95 0.94
N LEU A 48 -3.03 2.80 0.16
CA LEU A 48 -4.46 2.68 -0.09
C LEU A 48 -4.75 1.57 -1.10
N MET A 49 -5.69 0.71 -0.76
CA MET A 49 -6.27 -0.27 -1.66
C MET A 49 -7.78 -0.07 -1.68
N VAL A 50 -8.34 0.15 -2.86
CA VAL A 50 -9.77 0.45 -3.04
C VAL A 50 -10.44 -0.70 -3.78
N ALA A 51 -11.46 -1.28 -3.14
CA ALA A 51 -12.44 -2.14 -3.80
C ALA A 51 -13.68 -1.30 -4.08
N ASN A 52 -13.98 -1.05 -5.36
CA ASN A 52 -15.03 -0.12 -5.77
C ASN A 52 -16.23 -0.89 -6.34
N ALA A 53 -17.44 -0.47 -5.96
CA ALA A 53 -18.68 -0.97 -6.55
C ALA A 53 -18.95 -0.35 -7.93
N MET A 54 -19.94 -0.89 -8.63
CA MET A 54 -20.53 -0.20 -9.78
C MET A 54 -21.23 1.08 -9.31
N GLY A 55 -21.09 2.16 -10.05
CA GLY A 55 -21.66 3.47 -9.75
C GLY A 55 -20.78 4.61 -10.20
N CYS A 56 -21.04 5.82 -9.71
CA CYS A 56 -20.31 7.02 -10.12
C CYS A 56 -18.81 6.94 -9.82
N SER A 57 -18.42 6.44 -8.68
CA SER A 57 -17.00 6.31 -8.29
C SER A 57 -16.21 5.37 -9.20
N ARG A 58 -16.86 4.33 -9.74
CA ARG A 58 -16.24 3.49 -10.76
C ARG A 58 -16.11 4.21 -12.10
N VAL A 59 -17.12 4.97 -12.48
CA VAL A 59 -17.12 5.68 -13.78
C VAL A 59 -16.00 6.70 -13.82
N TRP A 60 -15.94 7.62 -12.86
CA TRP A 60 -14.89 8.64 -12.86
C TRP A 60 -13.51 8.11 -12.40
N GLY A 61 -13.45 7.08 -11.57
CA GLY A 61 -12.20 6.50 -11.06
C GLY A 61 -11.57 5.45 -11.97
N GLY A 62 -12.35 4.78 -12.81
CA GLY A 62 -11.89 3.70 -13.69
C GLY A 62 -11.92 4.00 -15.18
N THR A 63 -12.18 5.24 -15.59
CA THR A 63 -12.20 5.61 -16.99
C THR A 63 -10.80 5.63 -17.57
N PHE A 64 -10.59 4.87 -18.64
CA PHE A 64 -9.26 4.57 -19.17
C PHE A 64 -8.50 5.82 -19.65
N ALA A 65 -9.19 6.77 -20.26
CA ALA A 65 -8.56 7.98 -20.84
C ALA A 65 -8.39 9.13 -19.83
N SER A 66 -9.07 9.08 -18.68
CA SER A 66 -9.12 10.19 -17.72
C SER A 66 -9.12 9.71 -16.28
N ASN A 67 -8.28 8.73 -15.97
CA ASN A 67 -8.14 8.21 -14.61
C ASN A 67 -7.53 9.29 -13.70
N PRO A 68 -8.22 9.69 -12.62
CA PRO A 68 -7.75 10.74 -11.73
C PRO A 68 -6.70 10.26 -10.72
N TYR A 69 -6.55 8.95 -10.52
CA TYR A 69 -5.54 8.41 -9.61
C TYR A 69 -4.15 8.54 -10.20
N THR A 70 -3.19 8.89 -9.37
CA THR A 70 -1.80 9.13 -9.76
C THR A 70 -0.82 8.40 -8.85
N ILE A 71 0.44 8.50 -9.19
CA ILE A 71 1.56 7.90 -8.47
C ILE A 71 2.51 8.97 -7.95
N ASN A 72 3.23 8.67 -6.88
CA ASN A 72 4.28 9.55 -6.35
C ASN A 72 5.57 9.48 -7.21
N ALA A 73 6.58 10.27 -6.84
CA ALA A 73 7.87 10.30 -7.53
C ALA A 73 8.62 8.95 -7.51
N ARG A 74 8.22 7.99 -6.66
CA ARG A 74 8.77 6.63 -6.61
C ARG A 74 7.98 5.62 -7.45
N GLY A 75 6.97 6.06 -8.20
CA GLY A 75 6.11 5.18 -9.00
C GLY A 75 5.07 4.40 -8.17
N GLN A 76 4.81 4.80 -6.93
CA GLN A 76 3.87 4.15 -6.04
C GLN A 76 2.57 4.96 -5.95
N GLY A 77 1.43 4.29 -5.95
CA GLY A 77 0.11 4.91 -5.82
C GLY A 77 -0.93 3.96 -5.24
N PRO A 78 -2.19 4.40 -5.13
CA PRO A 78 -3.28 3.55 -4.68
C PRO A 78 -3.49 2.37 -5.61
N ALA A 79 -3.73 1.19 -5.02
CA ALA A 79 -4.26 0.05 -5.76
C ALA A 79 -5.78 0.19 -5.85
N TRP A 80 -6.31 0.15 -7.06
CA TRP A 80 -7.73 0.31 -7.30
C TRP A 80 -8.27 -0.81 -8.20
N GLY A 81 -9.43 -1.33 -7.85
CA GLY A 81 -10.13 -2.30 -8.66
C GLY A 81 -11.62 -2.26 -8.40
N SER A 82 -12.41 -2.66 -9.40
CA SER A 82 -13.85 -2.82 -9.23
C SER A 82 -14.33 -4.11 -9.87
N SER A 83 -15.37 -4.68 -9.27
CA SER A 83 -16.17 -5.70 -9.91
C SER A 83 -17.07 -5.06 -10.99
N LEU A 84 -17.54 -5.89 -11.93
CA LEU A 84 -18.53 -5.51 -12.93
C LEU A 84 -19.98 -5.64 -12.40
N PHE A 85 -20.16 -6.21 -11.20
CA PHE A 85 -21.43 -6.50 -10.59
C PHE A 85 -21.54 -5.84 -9.20
N GLU A 86 -22.67 -6.03 -8.55
CA GLU A 86 -22.97 -5.52 -7.21
C GLU A 86 -22.34 -6.38 -6.07
N ASP A 87 -21.30 -7.14 -6.37
CA ASP A 87 -20.56 -8.05 -5.48
C ASP A 87 -19.34 -7.39 -4.81
N ASN A 88 -19.43 -6.11 -4.52
CA ASN A 88 -18.30 -5.32 -4.02
C ASN A 88 -17.80 -5.79 -2.65
N ALA A 89 -18.68 -6.27 -1.78
CA ALA A 89 -18.28 -6.80 -0.48
C ALA A 89 -17.42 -8.06 -0.62
N GLU A 90 -17.84 -8.99 -1.47
CA GLU A 90 -17.14 -10.24 -1.78
C GLU A 90 -15.82 -9.96 -2.49
N PHE A 91 -15.81 -9.05 -3.45
CA PHE A 91 -14.61 -8.60 -4.16
C PHE A 91 -13.59 -8.00 -3.19
N GLY A 92 -14.03 -7.07 -2.33
CA GLY A 92 -13.18 -6.46 -1.31
C GLY A 92 -12.68 -7.48 -0.29
N PHE A 93 -13.52 -8.42 0.13
CA PHE A 93 -13.13 -9.52 1.01
C PHE A 93 -12.05 -10.40 0.36
N GLY A 94 -12.20 -10.72 -0.93
CA GLY A 94 -11.21 -11.48 -1.70
C GLY A 94 -9.86 -10.76 -1.78
N MET A 95 -9.85 -9.45 -2.07
CA MET A 95 -8.64 -8.63 -2.09
C MET A 95 -7.92 -8.63 -0.73
N MET A 96 -8.67 -8.41 0.37
CA MET A 96 -8.11 -8.41 1.73
C MET A 96 -7.56 -9.77 2.10
N THR A 97 -8.32 -10.83 1.85
CA THR A 97 -7.91 -12.22 2.16
C THR A 97 -6.62 -12.56 1.42
N SER A 98 -6.53 -12.24 0.12
CA SER A 98 -5.31 -12.44 -0.67
C SER A 98 -4.11 -11.72 -0.05
N THR A 99 -4.28 -10.47 0.33
CA THR A 99 -3.22 -9.66 0.97
C THR A 99 -2.79 -10.26 2.30
N LEU A 100 -3.72 -10.69 3.14
CA LEU A 100 -3.42 -11.31 4.43
C LEU A 100 -2.67 -12.64 4.27
N ILE A 101 -3.06 -13.47 3.29
CA ILE A 101 -2.38 -14.73 2.99
C ILE A 101 -0.94 -14.46 2.52
N LYS A 102 -0.75 -13.53 1.59
CA LYS A 102 0.58 -13.14 1.10
C LYS A 102 1.48 -12.65 2.25
N ARG A 103 0.96 -11.79 3.14
CA ARG A 103 1.71 -11.31 4.31
C ARG A 103 2.05 -12.44 5.29
N ARG A 104 1.14 -13.38 5.50
CA ARG A 104 1.40 -14.58 6.35
C ARG A 104 2.50 -15.44 5.76
N ASN A 105 2.47 -15.67 4.45
CA ASN A 105 3.50 -16.46 3.75
C ASN A 105 4.86 -15.74 3.83
N LEU A 106 4.89 -14.42 3.65
CA LEU A 106 6.09 -13.62 3.86
C LEU A 106 6.63 -13.77 5.29
N ALA A 107 5.78 -13.65 6.31
CA ALA A 107 6.19 -13.81 7.72
C ALA A 107 6.81 -15.19 7.98
N THR A 108 6.20 -16.26 7.44
CA THR A 108 6.74 -17.61 7.56
C THR A 108 8.12 -17.73 6.88
N ARG A 109 8.29 -17.14 5.69
CA ARG A 109 9.58 -17.12 4.99
C ARG A 109 10.63 -16.35 5.79
N VAL A 110 10.30 -15.17 6.28
CA VAL A 110 11.20 -14.35 7.11
C VAL A 110 11.63 -15.11 8.36
N GLN A 111 10.71 -15.77 9.07
CA GLN A 111 11.04 -16.58 10.23
C GLN A 111 12.01 -17.73 9.88
N ARG A 112 11.84 -18.37 8.72
CA ARG A 112 12.76 -19.41 8.25
C ARG A 112 14.14 -18.85 7.96
N ILE A 113 14.22 -17.74 7.23
CA ILE A 113 15.49 -17.05 6.92
C ILE A 113 16.22 -16.66 8.21
N LEU A 114 15.53 -16.11 9.20
CA LEU A 114 16.14 -15.70 10.47
C LEU A 114 16.71 -16.87 11.26
N LYS A 115 16.07 -18.06 11.19
CA LYS A 115 16.50 -19.28 11.92
C LYS A 115 17.61 -20.05 11.23
N ASP A 116 17.80 -19.85 9.94
CA ASP A 116 18.77 -20.61 9.16
C ASP A 116 20.11 -19.89 9.11
N ASP A 117 21.08 -20.37 9.87
CA ASP A 117 22.41 -19.80 9.94
C ASP A 117 23.25 -20.05 8.67
N SER A 118 22.81 -20.96 7.78
CA SER A 118 23.49 -21.20 6.52
C SER A 118 23.28 -20.09 5.49
N ILE A 119 22.25 -19.26 5.67
CA ILE A 119 21.93 -18.13 4.79
C ILE A 119 22.79 -16.94 5.17
N PRO A 120 23.71 -16.48 4.30
CA PRO A 120 24.51 -15.31 4.58
C PRO A 120 23.63 -14.04 4.57
N LYS A 121 23.52 -13.39 5.70
CA LYS A 121 22.69 -12.20 5.94
C LYS A 121 23.37 -11.24 6.90
N SER A 122 23.26 -9.94 6.64
CA SER A 122 23.80 -8.92 7.54
C SER A 122 23.00 -8.83 8.85
N LYS A 123 23.62 -8.29 9.87
CA LYS A 123 22.95 -8.01 11.15
C LYS A 123 21.85 -6.97 10.96
N GLU A 124 22.05 -6.02 10.08
CA GLU A 124 21.13 -4.95 9.72
C GLU A 124 19.87 -5.53 9.07
N LEU A 125 20.01 -6.46 8.12
CA LEU A 125 18.89 -7.15 7.51
C LEU A 125 18.10 -7.98 8.55
N CYS A 126 18.81 -8.72 9.40
CA CYS A 126 18.16 -9.48 10.49
C CYS A 126 17.36 -8.56 11.41
N ALA A 127 17.92 -7.42 11.84
CA ALA A 127 17.24 -6.47 12.71
C ALA A 127 15.99 -5.87 12.05
N ALA A 128 16.07 -5.50 10.76
CA ALA A 128 14.93 -4.97 10.01
C ALA A 128 13.79 -6.01 9.89
N LEU A 129 14.13 -7.24 9.52
CA LEU A 129 13.17 -8.34 9.40
C LEU A 129 12.52 -8.69 10.74
N GLN A 130 13.29 -8.69 11.84
CA GLN A 130 12.79 -8.94 13.18
C GLN A 130 11.84 -7.83 13.65
N THR A 131 12.24 -6.58 13.46
CA THR A 131 11.40 -5.41 13.80
C THR A 131 10.05 -5.46 13.08
N TRP A 132 10.04 -5.89 11.81
CA TRP A 132 8.81 -6.06 11.07
C TRP A 132 7.91 -7.17 11.64
N LEU A 133 8.47 -8.32 12.01
CA LEU A 133 7.71 -9.42 12.62
C LEU A 133 7.08 -9.03 13.97
N GLU A 134 7.76 -8.19 14.74
CA GLU A 134 7.28 -7.72 16.04
C GLU A 134 6.21 -6.63 15.92
N ASN A 135 6.19 -5.88 14.80
CA ASN A 135 5.31 -4.74 14.61
C ASN A 135 4.42 -4.87 13.34
N PRO A 136 3.70 -5.97 13.11
CA PRO A 136 3.02 -6.23 11.84
C PRO A 136 1.82 -5.31 11.58
N ARG A 137 1.36 -4.58 12.60
CA ARG A 137 0.21 -3.67 12.53
C ARG A 137 0.60 -2.19 12.49
N ASP A 138 1.84 -1.87 12.76
CA ASP A 138 2.37 -0.50 12.70
C ASP A 138 2.75 -0.18 11.26
N ALA A 139 2.00 0.74 10.65
CA ALA A 139 2.16 1.04 9.24
C ALA A 139 3.49 1.76 8.94
N ASP A 140 3.90 2.69 9.81
CA ASP A 140 5.10 3.48 9.61
C ASP A 140 6.36 2.63 9.84
N LYS A 141 6.34 1.75 10.85
CA LYS A 141 7.42 0.78 11.06
C LYS A 141 7.51 -0.25 9.93
N CYS A 142 6.37 -0.77 9.45
CA CYS A 142 6.36 -1.70 8.31
C CYS A 142 6.98 -1.05 7.07
N GLU A 143 6.69 0.22 6.82
CA GLU A 143 7.25 0.95 5.69
C GLU A 143 8.74 1.21 5.84
N ALA A 144 9.20 1.68 7.01
CA ALA A 144 10.61 1.86 7.29
C ALA A 144 11.41 0.55 7.16
N CYS A 145 10.85 -0.57 7.66
CA CYS A 145 11.46 -1.89 7.50
C CYS A 145 11.53 -2.29 6.02
N TYR A 146 10.48 -2.03 5.24
CA TYR A 146 10.47 -2.31 3.80
C TYR A 146 11.58 -1.54 3.07
N ASP A 147 11.66 -0.21 3.26
CA ASP A 147 12.69 0.62 2.62
C ASP A 147 14.11 0.14 2.98
N ASN A 148 14.35 -0.21 4.25
CA ASN A 148 15.62 -0.76 4.69
C ASN A 148 15.92 -2.13 4.06
N CYS A 149 14.95 -3.05 4.07
CA CYS A 149 15.13 -4.37 3.49
C CYS A 149 15.40 -4.31 1.98
N VAL A 150 14.67 -3.48 1.23
CA VAL A 150 14.91 -3.30 -0.22
C VAL A 150 16.33 -2.81 -0.49
N SER A 151 16.82 -1.83 0.26
CA SER A 151 18.18 -1.30 0.10
C SER A 151 19.27 -2.34 0.40
N LEU A 152 19.08 -3.16 1.44
CA LEU A 152 20.02 -4.20 1.83
C LEU A 152 19.98 -5.39 0.86
N LEU A 153 18.79 -5.82 0.46
CA LEU A 153 18.62 -6.93 -0.50
C LEU A 153 19.18 -6.59 -1.88
N ALA A 154 19.20 -5.32 -2.28
CA ALA A 154 19.84 -4.91 -3.54
C ALA A 154 21.30 -5.37 -3.66
N THR A 155 21.99 -5.47 -2.52
CA THR A 155 23.38 -5.92 -2.45
C THR A 155 23.52 -7.39 -2.03
N GLU A 156 22.67 -7.87 -1.12
CA GLU A 156 22.80 -9.18 -0.48
C GLU A 156 22.09 -10.32 -1.23
N LYS A 157 21.10 -10.05 -2.05
CA LYS A 157 20.30 -11.07 -2.74
C LYS A 157 21.11 -12.08 -3.55
N LYS A 158 22.22 -11.62 -4.15
CA LYS A 158 23.10 -12.48 -4.97
C LYS A 158 23.82 -13.55 -4.15
N ASN A 159 23.83 -13.44 -2.85
CA ASN A 159 24.57 -14.33 -1.96
C ASN A 159 23.81 -15.65 -1.72
N HIS A 160 22.48 -15.66 -1.85
CA HIS A 160 21.68 -16.87 -1.59
C HIS A 160 20.30 -16.80 -2.24
N LYS A 161 19.85 -17.92 -2.82
CA LYS A 161 18.54 -18.04 -3.49
C LYS A 161 17.34 -17.64 -2.63
N GLU A 162 17.38 -17.92 -1.32
CA GLU A 162 16.29 -17.51 -0.41
C GLU A 162 16.17 -15.99 -0.28
N LEU A 163 17.27 -15.24 -0.43
CA LEU A 163 17.24 -13.77 -0.41
C LEU A 163 16.70 -13.21 -1.73
N GLU A 164 16.98 -13.85 -2.86
CA GLU A 164 16.34 -13.53 -4.15
C GLU A 164 14.82 -13.72 -4.08
N LEU A 165 14.40 -14.89 -3.58
CA LEU A 165 12.99 -15.21 -3.39
C LEU A 165 12.29 -14.33 -2.34
N LEU A 166 13.04 -13.77 -1.37
CA LEU A 166 12.51 -12.79 -0.43
C LEU A 166 12.24 -11.46 -1.14
N GLU A 167 13.16 -11.00 -1.98
CA GLU A 167 13.00 -9.77 -2.75
C GLU A 167 11.76 -9.81 -3.66
N GLU A 168 11.49 -10.95 -4.30
CA GLU A 168 10.32 -11.12 -5.18
C GLU A 168 8.97 -10.94 -4.47
N VAL A 169 8.91 -11.17 -3.16
CA VAL A 169 7.66 -11.14 -2.38
C VAL A 169 7.62 -10.04 -1.32
N ILE A 170 8.67 -9.22 -1.21
CA ILE A 170 8.79 -8.22 -0.15
C ILE A 170 7.77 -7.09 -0.27
N ASP A 171 7.21 -6.87 -1.43
CA ASP A 171 6.25 -5.80 -1.72
C ASP A 171 4.99 -5.82 -0.85
N VAL A 172 4.69 -6.97 -0.23
CA VAL A 172 3.56 -7.09 0.70
C VAL A 172 3.94 -6.78 2.16
N MET A 173 5.19 -6.39 2.42
CA MET A 173 5.68 -6.01 3.76
C MET A 173 4.99 -4.74 4.32
N PRO A 174 4.78 -3.67 3.54
CA PRO A 174 4.02 -2.51 3.98
C PRO A 174 2.60 -2.89 4.38
N LYS A 175 2.08 -2.25 5.43
CA LYS A 175 0.70 -2.46 5.86
C LYS A 175 -0.24 -1.67 4.96
N LEU A 176 -1.01 -2.36 4.14
CA LEU A 176 -2.05 -1.74 3.32
C LEU A 176 -3.27 -1.34 4.17
N THR A 177 -3.97 -0.31 3.73
CA THR A 177 -5.27 0.11 4.25
C THR A 177 -6.29 -0.07 3.13
N GLN A 178 -7.25 -0.96 3.34
CA GLN A 178 -8.28 -1.23 2.34
C GLN A 178 -9.55 -0.47 2.68
N TRP A 179 -10.14 0.11 1.65
CA TRP A 179 -11.46 0.70 1.66
C TRP A 179 -12.37 0.01 0.64
N VAL A 180 -13.57 -0.28 1.06
CA VAL A 180 -14.65 -0.75 0.20
C VAL A 180 -15.54 0.45 -0.05
N VAL A 181 -15.63 0.88 -1.31
CA VAL A 181 -16.38 2.06 -1.73
C VAL A 181 -17.64 1.57 -2.42
N GLY A 182 -18.78 1.85 -1.81
CA GLY A 182 -20.11 1.56 -2.40
C GLY A 182 -20.38 2.43 -3.62
N GLY A 183 -21.28 1.99 -4.47
CA GLY A 183 -21.86 2.80 -5.54
C GLY A 183 -23.26 3.29 -5.13
N ASP A 184 -23.73 4.32 -5.76
CA ASP A 184 -25.10 4.82 -5.70
C ASP A 184 -25.91 4.30 -6.88
#